data_5aa36af6fa1f90dd4fb6e8a552d83017
#
_entry.id   5aa36af6fa1f90dd4fb6e8a552d83017
#
_cell.length_a   1.000
_cell.length_b   1.000
_cell.length_c   1.000
_cell.angle_alpha   90.00
_cell.angle_beta   90.00
_cell.angle_gamma   90.00
#
_symmetry.space_group_name_H-M   'P 1'
#
loop_
_entity.id
_entity.type
_entity.pdbx_description
1 polymer ?
#
loop_
_entity_poly.entity_id
_entity_poly.type
_entity_poly.pdbx_seq_one_letter_code
_entity_poly.pdbx_strand_id
1 'polypeptide(L)'
;MIALHKVDDGSDCASLLFIAAIVRLKSHTHPLIVTQITKRCSSVRCGILCLIMLKLFDAPIFRILRRRQAASTGTATIDVAAAPPLAPLAPVDLSDRGQVTGVLEIAARIGEILISAGSTNSDASDQVKAVTESFGLWFVHVDLTSNRIRLFANVSEDRRNPVTVVRVVAPAPQNFRKLMQVDRLIRDIHSGHASPLDAETRLDAIHRAPDPIGLPGVVASFAVMSGAVAFLLGGNIPVALISTIAGAVIIWMSAWLGKHGLPIFFQNTAGGIFVAFLAAITYDWGQYLGLSIRPSMVIATSIIVMVAGLTLVQAIQNGVTSAPITGTARLFDALIITAGIVAGIAIGVSLAGSLGFSLPPVETVPVPNFASNTVRVLGSIFATSGFARACYADWPSVFISALTAACGSSLFYFVLIPQGVGDITGSALTSVLIGLIGGFLGRRYLIPPLIISIAGITPLLPGSAIYRGLYGLLHDQILVGFSNLSYAIAIATALSSGVVFGEWIARRFRRPPSLDHYRRFTRKLVRNRRKKIYKQIAAGN
;
A
#
# COMPACT_ATOMS: atom_id res chain seq x y z
N MET A 1 21.53 7.76 -29.25
CA MET A 1 21.11 8.84 -30.16
C MET A 1 19.87 8.34 -30.89
N ILE A 2 18.67 8.59 -30.32
CA ILE A 2 17.37 8.16 -30.89
C ILE A 2 16.83 9.38 -31.63
N ALA A 3 16.59 9.21 -32.92
CA ALA A 3 16.04 10.24 -33.81
C ALA A 3 14.61 10.60 -33.35
N LEU A 4 14.43 11.83 -32.88
CA LEU A 4 13.13 12.38 -32.50
C LEU A 4 12.50 13.03 -33.73
N HIS A 5 11.55 12.34 -34.36
CA HIS A 5 10.67 12.90 -35.36
C HIS A 5 9.73 13.94 -34.76
N LYS A 6 9.33 14.91 -35.55
CA LYS A 6 8.42 16.03 -35.16
C LYS A 6 7.05 15.45 -34.87
N VAL A 7 6.51 15.78 -33.71
CA VAL A 7 5.28 15.22 -33.18
C VAL A 7 4.26 16.33 -33.01
N ASP A 8 3.12 16.17 -33.66
CA ASP A 8 2.04 17.18 -33.76
C ASP A 8 0.76 16.87 -32.94
N ASP A 9 0.73 15.84 -32.08
CA ASP A 9 -0.48 15.48 -31.35
C ASP A 9 -0.29 15.38 -29.83
N GLY A 10 -1.33 15.75 -29.06
CA GLY A 10 -1.33 15.83 -27.59
C GLY A 10 -1.02 14.50 -26.85
N SER A 11 -1.00 13.36 -27.55
CA SER A 11 -0.64 12.04 -27.02
C SER A 11 0.84 11.90 -26.65
N ASP A 12 1.71 12.66 -27.31
CA ASP A 12 3.15 12.56 -27.11
C ASP A 12 3.68 13.42 -25.94
N CYS A 13 2.87 14.34 -25.43
CA CYS A 13 3.27 15.19 -24.31
C CYS A 13 3.38 14.38 -23.00
N ALA A 14 2.54 13.35 -22.82
CA ALA A 14 2.59 12.47 -21.66
C ALA A 14 3.81 11.53 -21.70
N SER A 15 4.17 11.03 -22.88
CA SER A 15 5.38 10.21 -23.07
C SER A 15 6.66 11.03 -22.87
N LEU A 16 6.68 12.30 -23.30
CA LEU A 16 7.80 13.21 -23.05
C LEU A 16 7.94 13.60 -21.58
N LEU A 17 6.83 13.79 -20.85
CA LEU A 17 6.81 14.00 -19.41
C LEU A 17 7.31 12.78 -18.64
N PHE A 18 6.93 11.59 -19.09
CA PHE A 18 7.39 10.33 -18.53
C PHE A 18 8.91 10.14 -18.73
N ILE A 19 9.40 10.42 -19.93
CA ILE A 19 10.84 10.37 -20.25
C ILE A 19 11.62 11.44 -19.46
N ALA A 20 11.10 12.67 -19.34
CA ALA A 20 11.74 13.74 -18.59
C ALA A 20 11.83 13.42 -17.08
N ALA A 21 10.78 12.83 -16.51
CA ALA A 21 10.76 12.37 -15.12
C ALA A 21 11.77 11.22 -14.90
N ILE A 22 11.84 10.24 -15.82
CA ILE A 22 12.80 9.13 -15.74
C ILE A 22 14.24 9.63 -15.90
N VAL A 23 14.51 10.53 -16.85
CA VAL A 23 15.85 11.07 -17.11
C VAL A 23 16.33 11.90 -15.92
N ARG A 24 15.46 12.70 -15.29
CA ARG A 24 15.82 13.49 -14.08
C ARG A 24 15.99 12.62 -12.82
N LEU A 25 15.32 11.48 -12.76
CA LEU A 25 15.53 10.48 -11.70
C LEU A 25 16.87 9.73 -11.87
N LYS A 26 17.39 9.63 -13.08
CA LYS A 26 18.56 8.79 -13.41
C LYS A 26 19.90 9.55 -13.43
N SER A 27 19.92 10.85 -13.65
CA SER A 27 21.18 11.60 -13.81
C SER A 27 21.21 12.93 -13.07
N HIS A 28 22.29 13.18 -12.35
CA HIS A 28 22.66 14.49 -11.79
C HIS A 28 23.12 15.51 -12.85
N THR A 29 23.01 15.19 -14.14
CA THR A 29 23.62 15.93 -15.25
C THR A 29 22.59 16.67 -16.10
N HIS A 30 22.81 17.95 -16.21
CA HIS A 30 22.39 18.97 -17.16
C HIS A 30 20.94 19.51 -17.09
N PRO A 31 20.81 20.77 -16.63
CA PRO A 31 19.59 21.56 -16.74
C PRO A 31 19.17 21.82 -18.19
N LEU A 32 20.08 21.69 -19.16
CA LEU A 32 19.85 21.95 -20.57
C LEU A 32 18.85 20.99 -21.23
N ILE A 33 18.83 19.70 -20.85
CA ILE A 33 17.92 18.72 -21.46
C ILE A 33 16.47 18.99 -21.02
N VAL A 34 16.26 19.38 -19.77
CA VAL A 34 14.93 19.70 -19.23
C VAL A 34 14.38 20.97 -19.87
N THR A 35 15.23 21.96 -20.10
CA THR A 35 14.86 23.22 -20.75
C THR A 35 14.52 23.03 -22.25
N GLN A 36 15.15 22.07 -22.93
CA GLN A 36 14.81 21.73 -24.31
C GLN A 36 13.48 20.98 -24.43
N ILE A 37 13.14 20.11 -23.45
CA ILE A 37 11.87 19.38 -23.45
C ILE A 37 10.70 20.34 -23.15
N THR A 38 10.87 21.28 -22.21
CA THR A 38 9.82 22.28 -21.89
C THR A 38 9.57 23.28 -23.01
N LYS A 39 10.55 23.61 -23.83
CA LYS A 39 10.39 24.50 -25.00
C LYS A 39 9.64 23.83 -26.17
N ARG A 40 9.52 22.51 -26.21
CA ARG A 40 8.83 21.78 -27.29
C ARG A 40 7.38 21.43 -26.99
N CYS A 41 6.90 21.59 -25.76
CA CYS A 41 5.48 21.39 -25.43
C CYS A 41 4.66 22.60 -25.87
N SER A 42 3.94 22.49 -26.97
CA SER A 42 3.10 23.55 -27.54
C SER A 42 1.79 23.79 -26.76
N SER A 43 1.41 22.91 -25.83
CA SER A 43 0.19 23.05 -25.02
C SER A 43 0.49 23.69 -23.67
N VAL A 44 -0.13 24.85 -23.42
CA VAL A 44 -0.03 25.64 -22.17
C VAL A 44 -0.37 24.78 -20.94
N ARG A 45 -1.32 23.86 -21.04
CA ARG A 45 -1.74 22.96 -19.94
C ARG A 45 -0.67 21.94 -19.56
N CYS A 46 0.05 21.42 -20.51
CA CYS A 46 1.13 20.44 -20.28
C CYS A 46 2.38 21.14 -19.68
N GLY A 47 2.70 22.35 -20.12
CA GLY A 47 3.79 23.17 -19.60
C GLY A 47 3.60 23.55 -18.14
N ILE A 48 2.38 23.87 -17.72
CA ILE A 48 2.04 24.21 -16.32
C ILE A 48 2.19 22.99 -15.42
N LEU A 49 1.70 21.81 -15.82
CA LEU A 49 1.84 20.58 -15.05
C LEU A 49 3.31 20.17 -14.88
N CYS A 50 4.10 20.32 -15.93
CA CYS A 50 5.54 20.07 -15.90
C CYS A 50 6.28 21.04 -14.97
N LEU A 51 5.91 22.34 -14.97
CA LEU A 51 6.50 23.36 -14.12
C LEU A 51 6.12 23.19 -12.64
N ILE A 52 4.87 22.78 -12.37
CA ILE A 52 4.40 22.45 -11.02
C ILE A 52 5.14 21.21 -10.49
N MET A 53 5.27 20.16 -11.29
CA MET A 53 6.04 18.97 -10.93
C MET A 53 7.52 19.31 -10.65
N LEU A 54 8.13 20.14 -11.50
CA LEU A 54 9.53 20.56 -11.34
C LEU A 54 9.74 21.42 -10.08
N LYS A 55 8.83 22.35 -9.78
CA LYS A 55 8.88 23.18 -8.56
C LYS A 55 8.61 22.37 -7.30
N LEU A 56 7.72 21.37 -7.36
CA LEU A 56 7.46 20.45 -6.26
C LEU A 56 8.73 19.64 -5.88
N PHE A 57 9.57 19.24 -6.85
CA PHE A 57 10.84 18.54 -6.59
C PHE A 57 11.89 19.41 -5.88
N ASP A 58 11.78 20.74 -5.95
CA ASP A 58 12.67 21.69 -5.24
C ASP A 58 12.10 22.14 -3.89
N ALA A 59 10.94 21.65 -3.48
CA ALA A 59 10.30 21.96 -2.21
C ALA A 59 11.19 21.62 -0.99
N PRO A 60 11.08 22.37 0.12
CA PRO A 60 11.90 22.17 1.33
C PRO A 60 11.80 20.75 1.90
N ILE A 61 10.67 20.05 1.69
CA ILE A 61 10.48 18.65 2.06
C ILE A 61 11.48 17.73 1.35
N PHE A 62 11.76 17.97 0.07
CA PHE A 62 12.78 17.19 -0.66
C PHE A 62 14.22 17.51 -0.19
N ARG A 63 14.47 18.68 0.36
CA ARG A 63 15.75 18.99 1.03
C ARG A 63 15.93 18.19 2.32
N ILE A 64 14.87 18.01 3.11
CA ILE A 64 14.89 17.17 4.32
C ILE A 64 15.10 15.69 3.94
N LEU A 65 14.44 15.21 2.91
CA LEU A 65 14.63 13.85 2.37
C LEU A 65 16.05 13.63 1.84
N ARG A 66 16.60 14.64 1.16
CA ARG A 66 17.99 14.62 0.67
C ARG A 66 19.03 14.61 1.82
N ARG A 67 18.76 15.31 2.92
CA ARG A 67 19.61 15.26 4.15
C ARG A 67 19.54 13.89 4.83
N ARG A 68 18.36 13.24 4.86
CA ARG A 68 18.23 11.85 5.35
C ARG A 68 19.01 10.86 4.49
N GLN A 69 19.08 11.06 3.19
CA GLN A 69 19.84 10.23 2.26
C GLN A 69 21.36 10.38 2.44
N ALA A 70 21.85 11.61 2.70
CA ALA A 70 23.28 11.86 2.94
C ALA A 70 23.77 11.29 4.28
N ALA A 71 22.85 11.10 5.25
CA ALA A 71 23.18 10.52 6.56
C ALA A 71 23.10 8.98 6.61
N SER A 72 22.63 8.33 5.55
CA SER A 72 22.49 6.87 5.50
C SER A 72 23.32 6.28 4.36
N THR A 73 24.32 5.50 4.73
CA THR A 73 25.12 4.67 3.79
C THR A 73 24.44 3.35 3.43
N GLY A 74 23.21 3.11 3.92
CA GLY A 74 22.48 1.85 3.77
C GLY A 74 21.80 1.69 2.40
N THR A 75 21.71 0.45 1.95
CA THR A 75 20.88 0.03 0.80
C THR A 75 19.40 -0.02 1.19
N ALA A 76 18.49 0.18 0.24
CA ALA A 76 17.06 0.04 0.51
C ALA A 76 16.70 -1.43 0.84
N THR A 77 15.73 -1.65 1.73
CA THR A 77 15.34 -2.99 2.20
C THR A 77 14.89 -3.91 1.09
N ILE A 78 14.26 -3.36 0.05
CA ILE A 78 13.90 -4.12 -1.16
C ILE A 78 15.12 -4.69 -1.90
N ASP A 79 16.28 -4.07 -1.74
CA ASP A 79 17.55 -4.53 -2.31
C ASP A 79 18.32 -5.41 -1.32
N VAL A 80 18.02 -5.31 -0.01
CA VAL A 80 18.64 -6.08 1.07
C VAL A 80 18.37 -7.56 0.89
N ALA A 81 17.13 -7.95 0.62
CA ALA A 81 16.79 -9.36 0.39
C ALA A 81 17.51 -9.99 -0.84
N ALA A 82 17.98 -9.16 -1.78
CA ALA A 82 18.72 -9.59 -2.96
C ALA A 82 20.25 -9.49 -2.80
N ALA A 83 20.74 -8.80 -1.77
CA ALA A 83 22.16 -8.60 -1.50
C ALA A 83 22.68 -9.63 -0.49
N PRO A 84 23.89 -10.15 -0.64
CA PRO A 84 24.48 -10.98 0.39
C PRO A 84 24.72 -10.14 1.65
N PRO A 85 24.45 -10.68 2.86
CA PRO A 85 24.70 -9.97 4.10
C PRO A 85 26.21 -9.73 4.29
N LEU A 86 26.56 -8.63 4.91
CA LEU A 86 27.90 -8.39 5.42
C LEU A 86 28.17 -9.40 6.56
N ALA A 87 29.43 -9.62 6.87
CA ALA A 87 29.79 -10.50 7.99
C ALA A 87 29.11 -9.99 9.28
N PRO A 88 28.42 -10.84 10.04
CA PRO A 88 27.74 -10.42 11.25
C PRO A 88 28.73 -9.87 12.28
N LEU A 89 28.38 -8.78 12.96
CA LEU A 89 29.17 -8.17 14.04
C LEU A 89 29.42 -9.14 15.20
N ALA A 90 28.39 -9.96 15.49
CA ALA A 90 28.47 -11.03 16.47
C ALA A 90 27.88 -12.29 15.83
N PRO A 91 28.70 -13.23 15.33
CA PRO A 91 28.20 -14.49 14.80
C PRO A 91 27.51 -15.27 15.93
N VAL A 92 26.30 -15.70 15.67
CA VAL A 92 25.52 -16.52 16.60
C VAL A 92 26.17 -17.88 16.71
N ASP A 93 26.38 -18.35 17.93
CA ASP A 93 26.81 -19.73 18.15
C ASP A 93 25.68 -20.69 17.80
N LEU A 94 25.87 -21.43 16.71
CA LEU A 94 24.87 -22.38 16.22
C LEU A 94 24.71 -23.58 17.15
N SER A 95 25.66 -23.83 18.10
CA SER A 95 25.53 -24.86 19.12
C SER A 95 24.68 -24.41 20.30
N ASP A 96 24.57 -23.11 20.52
CA ASP A 96 23.73 -22.54 21.57
C ASP A 96 22.28 -22.38 21.10
N ARG A 97 21.43 -23.28 21.56
CA ARG A 97 20.00 -23.27 21.25
C ARG A 97 19.29 -21.98 21.70
N GLY A 98 19.76 -21.35 22.78
CA GLY A 98 19.19 -20.10 23.29
C GLY A 98 19.42 -18.94 22.35
N GLN A 99 20.66 -18.78 21.83
CA GLN A 99 20.99 -17.74 20.85
C GLN A 99 20.22 -17.92 19.55
N VAL A 100 20.11 -19.17 19.06
CA VAL A 100 19.33 -19.45 17.85
C VAL A 100 17.86 -19.13 18.04
N THR A 101 17.27 -19.50 19.20
CA THR A 101 15.87 -19.16 19.51
C THR A 101 15.67 -17.64 19.56
N GLY A 102 16.60 -16.90 20.18
CA GLY A 102 16.55 -15.43 20.23
C GLY A 102 16.54 -14.77 18.85
N VAL A 103 17.39 -15.24 17.93
CA VAL A 103 17.41 -14.72 16.56
C VAL A 103 16.13 -15.06 15.80
N LEU A 104 15.60 -16.28 15.96
CA LEU A 104 14.33 -16.66 15.34
C LEU A 104 13.17 -15.83 15.90
N GLU A 105 13.18 -15.50 17.20
CA GLU A 105 12.16 -14.64 17.81
C GLU A 105 12.23 -13.22 17.28
N ILE A 106 13.42 -12.62 17.12
CA ILE A 106 13.63 -11.32 16.48
C ILE A 106 13.05 -11.34 15.06
N ALA A 107 13.40 -12.37 14.27
CA ALA A 107 12.93 -12.51 12.90
C ALA A 107 11.40 -12.70 12.82
N ALA A 108 10.81 -13.46 13.75
CA ALA A 108 9.36 -13.65 13.83
C ALA A 108 8.64 -12.34 14.20
N ARG A 109 9.17 -11.54 15.12
CA ARG A 109 8.62 -10.21 15.48
C ARG A 109 8.70 -9.22 14.33
N ILE A 110 9.78 -9.24 13.56
CA ILE A 110 9.90 -8.46 12.33
C ILE A 110 8.82 -8.89 11.33
N GLY A 111 8.67 -10.19 11.10
CA GLY A 111 7.64 -10.75 10.22
C GLY A 111 6.22 -10.36 10.63
N GLU A 112 5.92 -10.36 11.94
CA GLU A 112 4.63 -9.92 12.48
C GLU A 112 4.30 -8.47 12.08
N ILE A 113 5.25 -7.55 12.24
CA ILE A 113 5.05 -6.14 11.88
C ILE A 113 4.90 -5.98 10.36
N LEU A 114 5.65 -6.74 9.56
CA LEU A 114 5.55 -6.70 8.11
C LEU A 114 4.17 -7.16 7.61
N ILE A 115 3.67 -8.31 8.12
CA ILE A 115 2.36 -8.85 7.73
C ILE A 115 1.22 -7.95 8.21
N SER A 116 1.27 -7.44 9.44
CA SER A 116 0.26 -6.53 9.98
C SER A 116 0.23 -5.19 9.22
N ALA A 117 1.37 -4.73 8.70
CA ALA A 117 1.44 -3.55 7.85
C ALA A 117 0.90 -3.77 6.42
N GLY A 118 0.57 -5.00 6.04
CA GLY A 118 0.00 -5.35 4.73
C GLY A 118 1.01 -5.82 3.69
N SER A 119 2.24 -6.16 4.09
CA SER A 119 3.22 -6.79 3.18
C SER A 119 2.68 -8.11 2.64
N THR A 120 3.07 -8.46 1.41
CA THR A 120 2.78 -9.80 0.89
C THR A 120 3.57 -10.85 1.68
N ASN A 121 3.03 -12.06 1.78
CA ASN A 121 3.72 -13.15 2.46
C ASN A 121 5.09 -13.45 1.82
N SER A 122 5.21 -13.31 0.49
CA SER A 122 6.46 -13.50 -0.22
C SER A 122 7.51 -12.48 0.22
N ASP A 123 7.17 -11.17 0.18
CA ASP A 123 8.12 -10.12 0.57
C ASP A 123 8.49 -10.18 2.05
N ALA A 124 7.52 -10.50 2.93
CA ALA A 124 7.77 -10.69 4.35
C ALA A 124 8.70 -11.91 4.60
N SER A 125 8.47 -13.03 3.91
CA SER A 125 9.33 -14.21 4.00
C SER A 125 10.76 -13.92 3.56
N ASP A 126 10.94 -13.21 2.45
CA ASP A 126 12.28 -12.87 1.95
C ASP A 126 13.02 -11.94 2.92
N GLN A 127 12.34 -10.98 3.54
CA GLN A 127 12.93 -10.09 4.52
C GLN A 127 13.27 -10.83 5.84
N VAL A 128 12.40 -11.71 6.31
CA VAL A 128 12.66 -12.56 7.49
C VAL A 128 13.87 -13.46 7.25
N LYS A 129 13.98 -14.09 6.07
CA LYS A 129 15.16 -14.88 5.69
C LYS A 129 16.43 -14.04 5.64
N ALA A 130 16.37 -12.84 5.05
CA ALA A 130 17.52 -11.94 5.00
C ALA A 130 18.01 -11.54 6.40
N VAL A 131 17.11 -11.35 7.36
CA VAL A 131 17.45 -11.08 8.77
C VAL A 131 18.14 -12.28 9.41
N THR A 132 17.60 -13.50 9.27
CA THR A 132 18.21 -14.71 9.85
C THR A 132 19.57 -15.00 9.22
N GLU A 133 19.72 -14.84 7.91
CA GLU A 133 20.98 -14.98 7.19
C GLU A 133 22.02 -13.96 7.63
N SER A 134 21.59 -12.71 7.92
CA SER A 134 22.49 -11.65 8.43
C SER A 134 23.08 -11.98 9.79
N PHE A 135 22.36 -12.74 10.62
CA PHE A 135 22.85 -13.25 11.90
C PHE A 135 23.59 -14.60 11.79
N GLY A 136 23.75 -15.14 10.58
CA GLY A 136 24.48 -16.38 10.33
C GLY A 136 23.62 -17.65 10.27
N LEU A 137 22.31 -17.55 10.42
CA LEU A 137 21.35 -18.65 10.28
C LEU A 137 20.89 -18.82 8.83
N TRP A 138 21.58 -19.65 8.06
CA TRP A 138 21.36 -19.82 6.61
C TRP A 138 20.28 -20.84 6.25
N PHE A 139 19.87 -21.70 7.17
CA PHE A 139 18.93 -22.81 6.92
C PHE A 139 17.66 -22.63 7.77
N VAL A 140 16.98 -21.52 7.56
CA VAL A 140 15.71 -21.25 8.21
C VAL A 140 14.58 -21.46 7.21
N HIS A 141 13.64 -22.33 7.56
CA HIS A 141 12.37 -22.44 6.85
C HIS A 141 11.39 -21.45 7.42
N VAL A 142 10.80 -20.66 6.57
CA VAL A 142 9.83 -19.61 6.92
C VAL A 142 8.48 -20.01 6.34
N ASP A 143 7.50 -20.26 7.21
CA ASP A 143 6.10 -20.50 6.86
C ASP A 143 5.25 -19.36 7.41
N LEU A 144 4.67 -18.57 6.51
CA LEU A 144 3.86 -17.40 6.81
C LEU A 144 2.43 -17.60 6.32
N THR A 145 1.47 -17.41 7.21
CA THR A 145 0.05 -17.33 6.89
C THR A 145 -0.52 -15.98 7.33
N SER A 146 -1.78 -15.68 7.04
CA SER A 146 -2.39 -14.38 7.39
C SER A 146 -2.32 -14.03 8.87
N ASN A 147 -2.33 -15.04 9.75
CA ASN A 147 -2.38 -14.86 11.21
C ASN A 147 -1.32 -15.64 11.98
N ARG A 148 -0.38 -16.32 11.30
CA ARG A 148 0.60 -17.16 11.97
C ARG A 148 1.94 -17.16 11.25
N ILE A 149 3.02 -17.07 12.04
CA ILE A 149 4.40 -17.15 11.61
C ILE A 149 5.02 -18.38 12.26
N ARG A 150 5.64 -19.24 11.46
CA ARG A 150 6.43 -20.38 11.92
C ARG A 150 7.82 -20.31 11.32
N LEU A 151 8.82 -20.37 12.17
CA LEU A 151 10.21 -20.42 11.76
C LEU A 151 10.83 -21.70 12.28
N PHE A 152 11.52 -22.41 11.41
CA PHE A 152 12.21 -23.68 11.74
C PHE A 152 13.68 -23.55 11.38
N ALA A 153 14.57 -23.81 12.34
CA ALA A 153 16.01 -23.89 12.11
C ALA A 153 16.55 -25.23 12.57
N ASN A 154 17.34 -25.88 11.72
CA ASN A 154 18.11 -27.06 12.10
C ASN A 154 19.47 -26.61 12.59
N VAL A 155 19.75 -26.80 13.87
CA VAL A 155 20.91 -26.24 14.59
C VAL A 155 22.00 -27.25 14.81
N SER A 156 21.69 -28.53 14.88
CA SER A 156 22.64 -29.62 15.17
C SER A 156 22.84 -30.54 13.97
N GLU A 157 23.99 -31.22 13.92
CA GLU A 157 24.22 -32.35 13.01
C GLU A 157 23.17 -33.45 13.21
N ASP A 158 22.64 -33.56 14.41
CA ASP A 158 21.49 -34.41 14.72
C ASP A 158 20.20 -33.71 14.30
N ARG A 159 19.76 -33.96 13.06
CA ARG A 159 18.54 -33.35 12.43
C ARG A 159 17.23 -33.66 13.17
N ARG A 160 17.30 -34.35 14.31
CA ARG A 160 16.11 -34.84 15.04
C ARG A 160 15.41 -33.80 15.91
N ASN A 161 16.05 -32.67 16.22
CA ASN A 161 15.51 -31.64 17.12
C ASN A 161 15.60 -30.22 16.51
N PRO A 162 14.74 -29.83 15.56
CA PRO A 162 14.72 -28.48 15.05
C PRO A 162 14.29 -27.48 16.14
N VAL A 163 14.91 -26.30 16.14
CA VAL A 163 14.42 -25.16 16.92
C VAL A 163 13.24 -24.54 16.16
N THR A 164 12.10 -24.42 16.82
CA THR A 164 10.86 -23.90 16.23
C THR A 164 10.36 -22.73 17.02
N VAL A 165 10.09 -21.62 16.34
CA VAL A 165 9.40 -20.47 16.90
C VAL A 165 8.05 -20.31 16.19
N VAL A 166 6.98 -20.20 16.95
CA VAL A 166 5.62 -19.98 16.45
C VAL A 166 5.09 -18.70 17.05
N ARG A 167 4.60 -17.79 16.20
CA ARG A 167 4.00 -16.54 16.64
C ARG A 167 2.65 -16.33 15.99
N VAL A 168 1.66 -15.90 16.77
CA VAL A 168 0.33 -15.55 16.27
C VAL A 168 0.30 -14.06 15.98
N VAL A 169 -0.08 -13.71 14.75
CA VAL A 169 -0.24 -12.31 14.33
C VAL A 169 -1.65 -11.87 14.70
N ALA A 170 -1.76 -10.97 15.66
CA ALA A 170 -3.05 -10.38 16.02
C ALA A 170 -3.52 -9.42 14.92
N PRO A 171 -4.84 -9.38 14.62
CA PRO A 171 -5.38 -8.35 13.75
C PRO A 171 -5.06 -6.96 14.30
N ALA A 172 -4.37 -6.16 13.51
CA ALA A 172 -4.00 -4.80 13.89
C ALA A 172 -4.24 -3.86 12.70
N PRO A 173 -4.60 -2.59 12.94
CA PRO A 173 -4.68 -1.59 11.89
C PRO A 173 -3.29 -1.39 11.27
N GLN A 174 -3.27 -1.08 9.96
CA GLN A 174 -2.02 -0.83 9.24
C GLN A 174 -1.25 0.34 9.87
N ASN A 175 0.00 0.12 10.23
CA ASN A 175 0.87 1.12 10.84
C ASN A 175 2.14 1.33 10.00
N PHE A 176 2.10 2.30 9.10
CA PHE A 176 3.21 2.61 8.22
C PHE A 176 4.44 3.17 8.95
N ARG A 177 4.25 3.77 10.15
CA ARG A 177 5.37 4.21 10.97
C ARG A 177 6.18 3.04 11.51
N LYS A 178 5.48 2.03 12.07
CA LYS A 178 6.15 0.81 12.57
C LYS A 178 6.85 0.09 11.42
N LEU A 179 6.20 0.01 10.25
CA LEU A 179 6.81 -0.55 9.05
C LEU A 179 8.10 0.17 8.66
N MET A 180 8.12 1.51 8.68
CA MET A 180 9.31 2.29 8.35
C MET A 180 10.43 2.10 9.39
N GLN A 181 10.09 1.96 10.67
CA GLN A 181 11.07 1.72 11.73
C GLN A 181 11.70 0.33 11.60
N VAL A 182 10.87 -0.69 11.32
CA VAL A 182 11.35 -2.07 11.06
C VAL A 182 12.19 -2.14 9.80
N ASP A 183 11.79 -1.45 8.74
CA ASP A 183 12.57 -1.34 7.50
C ASP A 183 13.98 -0.76 7.75
N ARG A 184 14.11 0.24 8.62
CA ARG A 184 15.42 0.76 9.03
C ARG A 184 16.21 -0.26 9.84
N LEU A 185 15.55 -0.95 10.77
CA LEU A 185 16.18 -1.99 11.58
C LEU A 185 16.72 -3.13 10.70
N ILE A 186 15.94 -3.60 9.72
CA ILE A 186 16.38 -4.64 8.77
C ILE A 186 17.64 -4.18 8.02
N ARG A 187 17.70 -2.94 7.59
CA ARG A 187 18.89 -2.39 6.92
C ARG A 187 20.11 -2.33 7.83
N ASP A 188 19.91 -1.92 9.08
CA ASP A 188 21.00 -1.85 10.07
C ASP A 188 21.52 -3.25 10.41
N ILE A 189 20.64 -4.26 10.55
CA ILE A 189 21.00 -5.65 10.75
C ILE A 189 21.81 -6.15 9.54
N HIS A 190 21.31 -5.92 8.33
CA HIS A 190 21.94 -6.41 7.10
C HIS A 190 23.30 -5.75 6.83
N SER A 191 23.45 -4.48 7.18
CA SER A 191 24.74 -3.76 7.09
C SER A 191 25.70 -4.07 8.24
N GLY A 192 25.32 -4.93 9.19
CA GLY A 192 26.14 -5.30 10.32
C GLY A 192 26.23 -4.24 11.41
N HIS A 193 25.34 -3.23 11.41
CA HIS A 193 25.34 -2.16 12.43
C HIS A 193 24.45 -2.46 13.65
N ALA A 194 23.76 -3.59 13.68
CA ALA A 194 22.93 -4.00 14.81
C ALA A 194 23.24 -5.44 15.22
N SER A 195 23.57 -5.62 16.49
CA SER A 195 23.68 -6.94 17.11
C SER A 195 22.29 -7.54 17.39
N PRO A 196 22.17 -8.86 17.69
CA PRO A 196 20.88 -9.43 18.10
C PRO A 196 20.25 -8.72 19.29
N LEU A 197 21.04 -8.37 20.30
CA LEU A 197 20.58 -7.65 21.50
C LEU A 197 20.09 -6.22 21.16
N ASP A 198 20.83 -5.50 20.28
CA ASP A 198 20.40 -4.18 19.80
C ASP A 198 19.09 -4.28 18.98
N ALA A 199 18.95 -5.33 18.17
CA ALA A 199 17.74 -5.56 17.39
C ALA A 199 16.53 -5.82 18.29
N GLU A 200 16.68 -6.63 19.34
CA GLU A 200 15.65 -6.91 20.33
C GLU A 200 15.21 -5.65 21.07
N THR A 201 16.17 -4.88 21.59
CA THR A 201 15.87 -3.64 22.32
C THR A 201 15.16 -2.62 21.44
N ARG A 202 15.56 -2.49 20.17
CA ARG A 202 14.89 -1.61 19.20
C ARG A 202 13.49 -2.12 18.83
N LEU A 203 13.28 -3.43 18.69
CA LEU A 203 11.96 -4.01 18.45
C LEU A 203 11.01 -3.75 19.64
N ASP A 204 11.52 -3.85 20.85
CA ASP A 204 10.77 -3.52 22.06
C ASP A 204 10.38 -2.04 22.09
N ALA A 205 11.32 -1.16 21.73
CA ALA A 205 11.04 0.26 21.61
C ALA A 205 9.98 0.56 20.52
N ILE A 206 10.03 -0.11 19.37
CA ILE A 206 9.05 0.01 18.27
C ILE A 206 7.66 -0.48 18.74
N HIS A 207 7.62 -1.59 19.47
CA HIS A 207 6.36 -2.16 19.95
C HIS A 207 5.68 -1.24 21.00
N ARG A 208 6.44 -0.71 21.94
CA ARG A 208 5.96 0.17 23.02
C ARG A 208 5.76 1.63 22.58
N ALA A 209 6.28 2.02 21.41
CA ALA A 209 6.16 3.39 20.93
C ALA A 209 4.69 3.81 20.78
N PRO A 210 4.27 4.92 21.36
CA PRO A 210 2.92 5.44 21.18
C PRO A 210 2.70 5.83 19.71
N ASP A 211 1.46 5.73 19.25
CA ASP A 211 1.11 6.16 17.92
C ASP A 211 1.30 7.68 17.76
N PRO A 212 1.83 8.14 16.61
CA PRO A 212 2.23 9.54 16.43
C PRO A 212 1.06 10.52 16.37
N ILE A 213 -0.13 10.00 16.11
CA ILE A 213 -1.38 10.74 16.11
C ILE A 213 -2.40 9.95 16.94
N GLY A 214 -3.09 10.65 17.83
CA GLY A 214 -4.18 10.06 18.59
C GLY A 214 -5.41 9.77 17.72
N LEU A 215 -6.41 9.14 18.32
CA LEU A 215 -7.68 8.86 17.67
C LEU A 215 -8.28 10.08 16.94
N PRO A 216 -8.28 11.32 17.47
CA PRO A 216 -8.79 12.49 16.73
C PRO A 216 -8.05 12.74 15.42
N GLY A 217 -6.73 12.55 15.38
CA GLY A 217 -5.93 12.70 14.17
C GLY A 217 -6.22 11.63 13.12
N VAL A 218 -6.48 10.39 13.53
CA VAL A 218 -6.91 9.30 12.63
C VAL A 218 -8.29 9.61 12.07
N VAL A 219 -9.23 10.01 12.93
CA VAL A 219 -10.60 10.42 12.54
C VAL A 219 -10.56 11.56 11.51
N ALA A 220 -9.80 12.62 11.78
CA ALA A 220 -9.65 13.73 10.85
C ALA A 220 -9.03 13.30 9.51
N SER A 221 -8.08 12.39 9.52
CA SER A 221 -7.42 11.89 8.31
C SER A 221 -8.37 11.08 7.43
N PHE A 222 -9.18 10.21 8.01
CA PHE A 222 -10.23 9.47 7.29
C PHE A 222 -11.39 10.38 6.84
N ALA A 223 -11.72 11.40 7.62
CA ALA A 223 -12.71 12.42 7.23
C ALA A 223 -12.27 13.14 5.95
N VAL A 224 -11.01 13.59 5.88
CA VAL A 224 -10.43 14.17 4.66
C VAL A 224 -10.48 13.19 3.49
N MET A 225 -10.14 11.91 3.72
CA MET A 225 -10.23 10.89 2.69
C MET A 225 -11.66 10.76 2.15
N SER A 226 -12.67 10.65 3.01
CA SER A 226 -14.08 10.49 2.62
C SER A 226 -14.58 11.69 1.77
N GLY A 227 -14.32 12.93 2.21
CA GLY A 227 -14.68 14.12 1.46
C GLY A 227 -13.95 14.24 0.12
N ALA A 228 -12.67 13.86 0.07
CA ALA A 228 -11.88 13.85 -1.15
C ALA A 228 -12.40 12.82 -2.17
N VAL A 229 -12.83 11.66 -1.70
CA VAL A 229 -13.46 10.63 -2.54
C VAL A 229 -14.78 11.11 -3.11
N ALA A 230 -15.53 11.95 -2.41
CA ALA A 230 -16.74 12.55 -2.96
C ALA A 230 -16.45 13.38 -4.22
N PHE A 231 -15.40 14.20 -4.22
CA PHE A 231 -14.96 14.92 -5.41
C PHE A 231 -14.46 13.98 -6.52
N LEU A 232 -13.79 12.90 -6.16
CA LEU A 232 -13.32 11.89 -7.12
C LEU A 232 -14.48 11.21 -7.85
N LEU A 233 -15.58 10.91 -7.13
CA LEU A 233 -16.79 10.31 -7.69
C LEU A 233 -17.73 11.32 -8.37
N GLY A 234 -17.41 12.63 -8.36
CA GLY A 234 -18.19 13.68 -9.00
C GLY A 234 -19.28 14.28 -8.13
N GLY A 235 -19.16 14.14 -6.82
CA GLY A 235 -20.03 14.81 -5.85
C GLY A 235 -19.80 16.33 -5.84
N ASN A 236 -20.84 17.05 -5.49
CA ASN A 236 -20.80 18.49 -5.25
C ASN A 236 -20.26 18.80 -3.83
N ILE A 237 -20.06 20.08 -3.53
CA ILE A 237 -19.53 20.54 -2.24
C ILE A 237 -20.39 20.06 -1.05
N PRO A 238 -21.73 20.15 -1.05
CA PRO A 238 -22.56 19.61 0.01
C PRO A 238 -22.34 18.12 0.26
N VAL A 239 -22.29 17.29 -0.80
CA VAL A 239 -22.01 15.85 -0.68
C VAL A 239 -20.62 15.62 -0.08
N ALA A 240 -19.59 16.38 -0.47
CA ALA A 240 -18.25 16.25 0.07
C ALA A 240 -18.21 16.61 1.57
N LEU A 241 -18.90 17.65 2.00
CA LEU A 241 -18.98 18.04 3.42
C LEU A 241 -19.70 16.97 4.25
N ILE A 242 -20.86 16.49 3.77
CA ILE A 242 -21.61 15.41 4.44
C ILE A 242 -20.75 14.15 4.55
N SER A 243 -20.09 13.77 3.47
CA SER A 243 -19.20 12.60 3.45
C SER A 243 -18.00 12.74 4.41
N THR A 244 -17.46 13.96 4.53
CA THR A 244 -16.38 14.25 5.51
C THR A 244 -16.85 14.00 6.94
N ILE A 245 -18.05 14.51 7.28
CA ILE A 245 -18.67 14.31 8.61
C ILE A 245 -18.99 12.82 8.81
N ALA A 246 -19.58 12.17 7.81
CA ALA A 246 -19.90 10.75 7.87
C ALA A 246 -18.65 9.88 8.11
N GLY A 247 -17.58 10.13 7.36
CA GLY A 247 -16.31 9.42 7.55
C GLY A 247 -15.71 9.60 8.94
N ALA A 248 -15.80 10.83 9.50
CA ALA A 248 -15.36 11.10 10.87
C ALA A 248 -16.14 10.28 11.91
N VAL A 249 -17.48 10.31 11.81
CA VAL A 249 -18.37 9.61 12.74
C VAL A 249 -18.19 8.10 12.64
N ILE A 250 -18.10 7.54 11.43
CA ILE A 250 -17.89 6.09 11.21
C ILE A 250 -16.62 5.61 11.92
N ILE A 251 -15.50 6.30 11.71
CA ILE A 251 -14.23 5.88 12.31
C ILE A 251 -14.23 6.04 13.82
N TRP A 252 -14.78 7.13 14.32
CA TRP A 252 -14.95 7.33 15.76
C TRP A 252 -15.83 6.24 16.38
N MET A 253 -16.97 5.94 15.76
CA MET A 253 -17.91 4.91 16.20
C MET A 253 -17.30 3.52 16.12
N SER A 254 -16.60 3.18 15.03
CA SER A 254 -15.90 1.90 14.89
C SER A 254 -14.83 1.73 15.96
N ALA A 255 -14.04 2.77 16.26
CA ALA A 255 -13.05 2.73 17.33
C ALA A 255 -13.70 2.59 18.73
N TRP A 256 -14.84 3.24 18.94
CA TRP A 256 -15.58 3.13 20.20
C TRP A 256 -16.16 1.73 20.38
N LEU A 257 -16.84 1.18 19.37
CA LEU A 257 -17.40 -0.18 19.38
C LEU A 257 -16.30 -1.25 19.53
N GLY A 258 -15.17 -1.05 18.84
CA GLY A 258 -14.02 -1.94 18.95
C GLY A 258 -13.42 -2.00 20.35
N LYS A 259 -13.35 -0.87 21.06
CA LYS A 259 -12.93 -0.84 22.48
C LYS A 259 -13.85 -1.64 23.40
N HIS A 260 -15.13 -1.78 23.04
CA HIS A 260 -16.09 -2.60 23.77
C HIS A 260 -16.11 -4.07 23.32
N GLY A 261 -15.16 -4.48 22.46
CA GLY A 261 -15.01 -5.87 22.03
C GLY A 261 -15.98 -6.32 20.94
N LEU A 262 -16.69 -5.38 20.28
CA LEU A 262 -17.62 -5.75 19.21
C LEU A 262 -16.86 -6.22 17.96
N PRO A 263 -17.19 -7.40 17.37
CA PRO A 263 -16.57 -7.89 16.16
C PRO A 263 -16.72 -6.92 14.98
N ILE A 264 -15.75 -6.92 14.06
CA ILE A 264 -15.66 -5.95 12.94
C ILE A 264 -16.90 -5.99 12.03
N PHE A 265 -17.55 -7.14 11.89
CA PHE A 265 -18.82 -7.30 11.15
C PHE A 265 -19.89 -6.34 11.70
N PHE A 266 -20.12 -6.36 13.00
CA PHE A 266 -21.15 -5.51 13.64
C PHE A 266 -20.75 -4.03 13.68
N GLN A 267 -19.45 -3.73 13.78
CA GLN A 267 -18.95 -2.34 13.65
C GLN A 267 -19.30 -1.79 12.26
N ASN A 268 -19.10 -2.58 11.21
CA ASN A 268 -19.44 -2.21 9.85
C ASN A 268 -20.95 -2.14 9.61
N THR A 269 -21.73 -3.03 10.22
CA THR A 269 -23.20 -2.97 10.20
C THR A 269 -23.70 -1.67 10.84
N ALA A 270 -23.18 -1.30 12.02
CA ALA A 270 -23.53 -0.03 12.65
C ALA A 270 -23.16 1.18 11.78
N GLY A 271 -21.96 1.14 11.15
CA GLY A 271 -21.54 2.16 10.19
C GLY A 271 -22.48 2.26 9.00
N GLY A 272 -22.91 1.14 8.43
CA GLY A 272 -23.87 1.07 7.33
C GLY A 272 -25.24 1.66 7.70
N ILE A 273 -25.77 1.32 8.89
CA ILE A 273 -27.02 1.90 9.42
C ILE A 273 -26.90 3.42 9.51
N PHE A 274 -25.81 3.89 10.15
CA PHE A 274 -25.59 5.32 10.32
C PHE A 274 -25.54 6.07 8.99
N VAL A 275 -24.79 5.56 8.02
CA VAL A 275 -24.62 6.20 6.70
C VAL A 275 -25.93 6.23 5.92
N ALA A 276 -26.70 5.15 5.92
CA ALA A 276 -28.01 5.10 5.25
C ALA A 276 -28.99 6.11 5.86
N PHE A 277 -29.02 6.17 7.18
CA PHE A 277 -29.86 7.11 7.91
C PHE A 277 -29.45 8.58 7.66
N LEU A 278 -28.15 8.87 7.70
CA LEU A 278 -27.61 10.19 7.39
C LEU A 278 -27.93 10.59 5.94
N ALA A 279 -27.80 9.66 4.99
CA ALA A 279 -28.14 9.90 3.59
C ALA A 279 -29.63 10.23 3.40
N ALA A 280 -30.52 9.57 4.14
CA ALA A 280 -31.96 9.82 4.14
C ALA A 280 -32.28 11.22 4.65
N ILE A 281 -31.79 11.57 5.84
CA ILE A 281 -32.02 12.88 6.44
C ILE A 281 -31.47 13.99 5.52
N THR A 282 -30.26 13.85 5.04
CA THR A 282 -29.62 14.88 4.21
C THR A 282 -30.29 15.02 2.86
N TYR A 283 -30.89 13.98 2.32
CA TYR A 283 -31.67 14.02 1.08
C TYR A 283 -32.97 14.85 1.28
N ASP A 284 -33.77 14.53 2.30
CA ASP A 284 -35.00 15.21 2.62
C ASP A 284 -34.75 16.70 2.91
N TRP A 285 -33.80 16.99 3.80
CA TRP A 285 -33.45 18.38 4.13
C TRP A 285 -32.86 19.14 2.93
N GLY A 286 -32.11 18.42 2.08
CA GLY A 286 -31.54 18.97 0.84
C GLY A 286 -32.62 19.46 -0.11
N GLN A 287 -33.75 18.77 -0.22
CA GLN A 287 -34.88 19.19 -1.03
C GLN A 287 -35.51 20.53 -0.52
N TYR A 288 -35.66 20.66 0.81
CA TYR A 288 -36.15 21.92 1.40
C TYR A 288 -35.20 23.10 1.19
N LEU A 289 -33.87 22.82 1.16
CA LEU A 289 -32.83 23.84 0.97
C LEU A 289 -32.47 24.09 -0.50
N GLY A 290 -33.14 23.41 -1.45
CA GLY A 290 -32.82 23.51 -2.88
C GLY A 290 -31.44 22.95 -3.25
N LEU A 291 -30.86 22.07 -2.39
CA LEU A 291 -29.58 21.45 -2.62
C LEU A 291 -29.76 20.09 -3.30
N SER A 292 -29.12 19.89 -4.43
CA SER A 292 -29.11 18.58 -5.12
C SER A 292 -28.16 17.60 -4.43
N ILE A 293 -28.63 16.89 -3.41
CA ILE A 293 -27.88 15.84 -2.71
C ILE A 293 -28.31 14.50 -3.26
N ARG A 294 -27.35 13.68 -3.67
CA ARG A 294 -27.58 12.31 -4.14
C ARG A 294 -27.25 11.32 -3.02
N PRO A 295 -28.24 10.63 -2.42
CA PRO A 295 -28.03 9.70 -1.30
C PRO A 295 -27.05 8.58 -1.64
N SER A 296 -27.14 8.04 -2.86
CA SER A 296 -26.22 6.99 -3.35
C SER A 296 -24.75 7.41 -3.32
N MET A 297 -24.45 8.69 -3.61
CA MET A 297 -23.09 9.22 -3.52
C MET A 297 -22.63 9.36 -2.07
N VAL A 298 -23.48 9.87 -1.17
CA VAL A 298 -23.17 9.98 0.27
C VAL A 298 -22.84 8.59 0.83
N ILE A 299 -23.66 7.59 0.50
CA ILE A 299 -23.42 6.20 0.92
C ILE A 299 -22.11 5.68 0.34
N ALA A 300 -21.90 5.77 -0.98
CA ALA A 300 -20.73 5.24 -1.65
C ALA A 300 -19.41 5.84 -1.13
N THR A 301 -19.37 7.16 -0.93
CA THR A 301 -18.16 7.86 -0.47
C THR A 301 -17.81 7.56 0.98
N SER A 302 -18.83 7.41 1.82
CA SER A 302 -18.67 7.12 3.24
C SER A 302 -18.21 5.68 3.49
N ILE A 303 -18.68 4.73 2.66
CA ILE A 303 -18.29 3.32 2.78
C ILE A 303 -16.82 3.06 2.41
N ILE A 304 -16.24 3.85 1.50
CA ILE A 304 -14.84 3.67 1.08
C ILE A 304 -13.88 3.77 2.27
N VAL A 305 -14.23 4.53 3.30
CA VAL A 305 -13.44 4.63 4.54
C VAL A 305 -13.37 3.28 5.29
N MET A 306 -14.35 2.39 5.12
CA MET A 306 -14.35 1.04 5.71
C MET A 306 -13.41 0.05 5.00
N VAL A 307 -12.72 0.48 3.94
CA VAL A 307 -11.51 -0.13 3.32
C VAL A 307 -11.69 -1.56 2.76
N ALA A 308 -12.91 -2.02 2.51
CA ALA A 308 -13.17 -3.35 1.91
C ALA A 308 -12.45 -3.55 0.56
N GLY A 309 -12.34 -2.50 -0.24
CA GLY A 309 -11.61 -2.53 -1.53
C GLY A 309 -10.12 -2.82 -1.40
N LEU A 310 -9.46 -2.29 -0.37
CA LEU A 310 -8.04 -2.56 -0.14
C LEU A 310 -7.79 -4.00 0.30
N THR A 311 -8.65 -4.55 1.16
CA THR A 311 -8.57 -5.95 1.59
C THR A 311 -8.70 -6.89 0.40
N LEU A 312 -9.60 -6.60 -0.56
CA LEU A 312 -9.74 -7.35 -1.80
C LEU A 312 -8.46 -7.29 -2.65
N VAL A 313 -7.88 -6.10 -2.85
CA VAL A 313 -6.64 -5.94 -3.61
C VAL A 313 -5.49 -6.71 -2.95
N GLN A 314 -5.36 -6.64 -1.62
CA GLN A 314 -4.34 -7.39 -0.88
C GLN A 314 -4.57 -8.90 -0.93
N ALA A 315 -5.83 -9.37 -0.95
CA ALA A 315 -6.18 -10.77 -1.14
C ALA A 315 -5.63 -11.30 -2.47
N ILE A 316 -5.93 -10.59 -3.55
CA ILE A 316 -5.47 -10.96 -4.89
C ILE A 316 -3.95 -10.82 -5.01
N GLN A 317 -3.35 -9.78 -4.42
CA GLN A 317 -1.90 -9.60 -4.41
C GLN A 317 -1.17 -10.79 -3.77
N ASN A 318 -1.67 -11.29 -2.64
CA ASN A 318 -1.12 -12.51 -2.02
C ASN A 318 -1.31 -13.74 -2.92
N GLY A 319 -2.45 -13.88 -3.60
CA GLY A 319 -2.67 -14.95 -4.58
C GLY A 319 -1.67 -14.91 -5.74
N VAL A 320 -1.44 -13.74 -6.32
CA VAL A 320 -0.50 -13.53 -7.44
C VAL A 320 0.96 -13.77 -6.99
N THR A 321 1.29 -13.49 -5.73
CA THR A 321 2.64 -13.69 -5.16
C THR A 321 2.82 -15.05 -4.48
N SER A 322 2.12 -16.08 -4.93
CA SER A 322 2.27 -17.47 -4.51
C SER A 322 1.87 -17.77 -3.05
N ALA A 323 0.98 -16.97 -2.46
CA ALA A 323 0.40 -17.20 -1.14
C ALA A 323 -1.14 -17.38 -1.20
N PRO A 324 -1.67 -18.42 -1.90
CA PRO A 324 -3.11 -18.55 -2.16
C PRO A 324 -3.94 -18.75 -0.89
N ILE A 325 -3.43 -19.44 0.13
CA ILE A 325 -4.12 -19.63 1.41
C ILE A 325 -4.37 -18.29 2.11
N THR A 326 -3.36 -17.43 2.17
CA THR A 326 -3.51 -16.07 2.72
C THR A 326 -4.43 -15.22 1.85
N GLY A 327 -4.33 -15.36 0.52
CA GLY A 327 -5.19 -14.67 -0.42
C GLY A 327 -6.67 -15.01 -0.21
N THR A 328 -7.03 -16.30 -0.10
CA THR A 328 -8.39 -16.76 0.18
C THR A 328 -8.92 -16.31 1.54
N ALA A 329 -8.10 -16.37 2.58
CA ALA A 329 -8.49 -15.88 3.91
C ALA A 329 -8.85 -14.38 3.87
N ARG A 330 -7.99 -13.55 3.26
CA ARG A 330 -8.25 -12.10 3.10
C ARG A 330 -9.42 -11.80 2.17
N LEU A 331 -9.68 -12.64 1.16
CA LEU A 331 -10.86 -12.52 0.32
C LEU A 331 -12.13 -12.73 1.14
N PHE A 332 -12.13 -13.75 2.00
CA PHE A 332 -13.24 -14.01 2.90
C PHE A 332 -13.47 -12.87 3.90
N ASP A 333 -12.40 -12.29 4.45
CA ASP A 333 -12.46 -11.08 5.28
C ASP A 333 -13.13 -9.91 4.54
N ALA A 334 -12.73 -9.66 3.28
CA ALA A 334 -13.34 -8.62 2.46
C ALA A 334 -14.84 -8.85 2.22
N LEU A 335 -15.25 -10.08 1.99
CA LEU A 335 -16.65 -10.43 1.83
C LEU A 335 -17.46 -10.20 3.12
N ILE A 336 -16.94 -10.63 4.28
CA ILE A 336 -17.60 -10.42 5.58
C ILE A 336 -17.72 -8.94 5.92
N ILE A 337 -16.65 -8.18 5.73
CA ILE A 337 -16.66 -6.73 5.95
C ILE A 337 -17.76 -6.09 5.09
N THR A 338 -17.81 -6.43 3.81
CA THR A 338 -18.79 -5.85 2.89
C THR A 338 -20.19 -6.31 3.19
N ALA A 339 -20.40 -7.58 3.55
CA ALA A 339 -21.70 -8.10 3.96
C ALA A 339 -22.25 -7.35 5.19
N GLY A 340 -21.40 -7.05 6.18
CA GLY A 340 -21.75 -6.22 7.33
C GLY A 340 -22.21 -4.82 6.91
N ILE A 341 -21.47 -4.16 6.02
CA ILE A 341 -21.82 -2.83 5.49
C ILE A 341 -23.19 -2.88 4.80
N VAL A 342 -23.38 -3.84 3.90
CA VAL A 342 -24.62 -3.94 3.10
C VAL A 342 -25.82 -4.28 3.97
N ALA A 343 -25.68 -5.22 4.93
CA ALA A 343 -26.71 -5.51 5.92
C ALA A 343 -27.09 -4.26 6.74
N GLY A 344 -26.08 -3.49 7.15
CA GLY A 344 -26.29 -2.22 7.85
C GLY A 344 -27.07 -1.20 7.01
N ILE A 345 -26.72 -1.05 5.73
CA ILE A 345 -27.42 -0.14 4.83
C ILE A 345 -28.88 -0.60 4.62
N ALA A 346 -29.12 -1.88 4.39
CA ALA A 346 -30.48 -2.40 4.23
C ALA A 346 -31.35 -2.12 5.47
N ILE A 347 -30.80 -2.39 6.67
CA ILE A 347 -31.48 -2.05 7.94
C ILE A 347 -31.68 -0.53 8.05
N GLY A 348 -30.67 0.27 7.75
CA GLY A 348 -30.76 1.74 7.85
C GLY A 348 -31.77 2.35 6.89
N VAL A 349 -31.87 1.86 5.65
CA VAL A 349 -32.88 2.27 4.67
C VAL A 349 -34.28 1.90 5.15
N SER A 350 -34.49 0.65 5.63
CA SER A 350 -35.75 0.21 6.21
C SER A 350 -36.18 1.07 7.39
N LEU A 351 -35.25 1.36 8.31
CA LEU A 351 -35.49 2.20 9.48
C LEU A 351 -35.83 3.64 9.09
N ALA A 352 -35.11 4.23 8.12
CA ALA A 352 -35.41 5.56 7.61
C ALA A 352 -36.81 5.62 6.98
N GLY A 353 -37.19 4.61 6.19
CA GLY A 353 -38.52 4.49 5.61
C GLY A 353 -39.64 4.41 6.66
N SER A 354 -39.44 3.64 7.76
CA SER A 354 -40.41 3.52 8.86
C SER A 354 -40.58 4.82 9.63
N LEU A 355 -39.59 5.73 9.61
CA LEU A 355 -39.64 7.07 10.22
C LEU A 355 -40.18 8.16 9.27
N GLY A 356 -40.58 7.77 8.05
CA GLY A 356 -41.17 8.68 7.07
C GLY A 356 -40.18 9.40 6.16
N PHE A 357 -38.90 9.08 6.21
CA PHE A 357 -37.90 9.62 5.28
C PHE A 357 -37.98 8.89 3.94
N SER A 358 -38.18 9.62 2.85
CA SER A 358 -38.25 9.03 1.51
C SER A 358 -36.85 8.95 0.91
N LEU A 359 -36.36 7.72 0.67
CA LEU A 359 -35.14 7.50 -0.10
C LEU A 359 -35.49 7.03 -1.51
N PRO A 360 -34.93 7.66 -2.55
CA PRO A 360 -35.01 7.08 -3.89
C PRO A 360 -34.27 5.73 -3.88
N PRO A 361 -34.69 4.78 -4.76
CA PRO A 361 -33.99 3.49 -4.86
C PRO A 361 -32.51 3.71 -5.09
N VAL A 362 -31.68 2.92 -4.39
CA VAL A 362 -30.21 3.06 -4.49
C VAL A 362 -29.79 2.73 -5.91
N GLU A 363 -29.08 3.66 -6.54
CA GLU A 363 -28.59 3.50 -7.90
C GLU A 363 -27.57 2.35 -7.96
N THR A 364 -27.93 1.26 -8.61
CA THR A 364 -27.09 0.08 -8.81
C THR A 364 -26.12 0.26 -9.99
N VAL A 365 -26.40 1.24 -10.85
CA VAL A 365 -25.57 1.57 -12.02
C VAL A 365 -24.67 2.79 -11.70
N PRO A 366 -23.43 2.81 -12.17
CA PRO A 366 -22.55 3.96 -12.02
C PRO A 366 -23.17 5.20 -12.66
N VAL A 367 -23.38 6.27 -11.89
CA VAL A 367 -23.85 7.54 -12.41
C VAL A 367 -22.75 8.20 -13.24
N PRO A 368 -23.07 8.82 -14.40
CA PRO A 368 -22.09 9.58 -15.15
C PRO A 368 -21.40 10.64 -14.28
N ASN A 369 -20.08 10.61 -14.29
CA ASN A 369 -19.28 11.54 -13.50
C ASN A 369 -18.96 12.80 -14.30
N PHE A 370 -19.58 13.93 -13.94
CA PHE A 370 -19.38 15.22 -14.60
C PHE A 370 -18.24 16.06 -13.99
N ALA A 371 -17.54 15.55 -12.95
CA ALA A 371 -16.39 16.27 -12.40
C ALA A 371 -15.28 16.40 -13.45
N SER A 372 -14.66 17.58 -13.50
CA SER A 372 -13.51 17.80 -14.37
C SER A 372 -12.35 16.86 -13.96
N ASN A 373 -11.56 16.41 -14.93
CA ASN A 373 -10.42 15.53 -14.66
C ASN A 373 -9.44 16.13 -13.64
N THR A 374 -9.32 17.46 -13.60
CA THR A 374 -8.51 18.18 -12.61
C THR A 374 -9.05 17.98 -11.19
N VAL A 375 -10.37 18.08 -10.99
CA VAL A 375 -11.01 17.86 -9.69
C VAL A 375 -10.80 16.41 -9.23
N ARG A 376 -10.89 15.43 -10.15
CA ARG A 376 -10.62 14.02 -9.84
C ARG A 376 -9.18 13.79 -9.41
N VAL A 377 -8.21 14.41 -10.08
CA VAL A 377 -6.80 14.31 -9.69
C VAL A 377 -6.56 14.96 -8.32
N LEU A 378 -7.15 16.13 -8.05
CA LEU A 378 -7.07 16.75 -6.72
C LEU A 378 -7.73 15.87 -5.65
N GLY A 379 -8.91 15.31 -5.91
CA GLY A 379 -9.56 14.33 -5.05
C GLY A 379 -8.65 13.13 -4.75
N SER A 380 -7.95 12.60 -5.75
CA SER A 380 -7.00 11.50 -5.58
C SER A 380 -5.83 11.88 -4.67
N ILE A 381 -5.27 13.08 -4.80
CA ILE A 381 -4.18 13.59 -3.96
C ILE A 381 -4.61 13.64 -2.49
N PHE A 382 -5.76 14.25 -2.21
CA PHE A 382 -6.25 14.40 -0.84
C PHE A 382 -6.71 13.06 -0.25
N ALA A 383 -7.36 12.19 -1.03
CA ALA A 383 -7.76 10.86 -0.58
C ALA A 383 -6.54 10.01 -0.18
N THR A 384 -5.50 10.01 -1.02
CA THR A 384 -4.23 9.32 -0.73
C THR A 384 -3.54 9.91 0.50
N SER A 385 -3.51 11.24 0.62
CA SER A 385 -2.89 11.91 1.77
C SER A 385 -3.62 11.57 3.08
N GLY A 386 -4.96 11.61 3.06
CA GLY A 386 -5.80 11.23 4.19
C GLY A 386 -5.57 9.76 4.59
N PHE A 387 -5.60 8.84 3.64
CA PHE A 387 -5.35 7.42 3.89
C PHE A 387 -3.95 7.16 4.48
N ALA A 388 -2.90 7.68 3.82
CA ALA A 388 -1.53 7.49 4.30
C ALA A 388 -1.34 8.04 5.71
N ARG A 389 -1.92 9.21 6.00
CA ARG A 389 -1.86 9.81 7.34
C ARG A 389 -2.65 9.03 8.37
N ALA A 390 -3.84 8.52 8.01
CA ALA A 390 -4.64 7.64 8.86
C ALA A 390 -3.89 6.36 9.24
N CYS A 391 -3.05 5.83 8.33
CA CYS A 391 -2.15 4.70 8.59
C CYS A 391 -0.82 5.13 9.26
N TYR A 392 -0.76 6.28 9.90
CA TYR A 392 0.41 6.79 10.66
C TYR A 392 1.66 7.06 9.81
N ALA A 393 1.54 7.30 8.51
CA ALA A 393 2.69 7.65 7.68
C ALA A 393 3.31 8.99 8.11
N ASP A 394 4.64 9.08 8.03
CA ASP A 394 5.37 10.33 8.20
C ASP A 394 5.06 11.30 7.05
N TRP A 395 5.09 12.61 7.28
CA TRP A 395 4.80 13.64 6.27
C TRP A 395 5.56 13.48 4.94
N PRO A 396 6.87 13.12 4.93
CA PRO A 396 7.58 12.83 3.68
C PRO A 396 6.97 11.67 2.89
N SER A 397 6.53 10.61 3.58
CA SER A 397 5.87 9.46 2.95
C SER A 397 4.49 9.83 2.39
N VAL A 398 3.71 10.63 3.14
CA VAL A 398 2.42 11.17 2.68
C VAL A 398 2.59 11.97 1.40
N PHE A 399 3.58 12.88 1.37
CA PHE A 399 3.83 13.71 0.20
C PHE A 399 4.24 12.90 -1.04
N ILE A 400 5.12 11.92 -0.88
CA ILE A 400 5.55 11.05 -1.98
C ILE A 400 4.40 10.17 -2.48
N SER A 401 3.58 9.63 -1.58
CA SER A 401 2.40 8.86 -1.94
C SER A 401 1.37 9.71 -2.69
N ALA A 402 1.13 10.94 -2.22
CA ALA A 402 0.24 11.90 -2.87
C ALA A 402 0.72 12.28 -4.29
N LEU A 403 2.02 12.51 -4.45
CA LEU A 403 2.63 12.76 -5.76
C LEU A 403 2.49 11.55 -6.69
N THR A 404 2.68 10.34 -6.17
CA THR A 404 2.52 9.10 -6.94
C THR A 404 1.06 8.93 -7.38
N ALA A 405 0.10 9.19 -6.49
CA ALA A 405 -1.33 9.17 -6.82
C ALA A 405 -1.69 10.24 -7.86
N ALA A 406 -1.11 11.45 -7.75
CA ALA A 406 -1.28 12.50 -8.76
C ALA A 406 -0.79 12.06 -10.14
N CYS A 407 0.40 11.44 -10.23
CA CYS A 407 0.93 10.91 -11.47
C CYS A 407 0.04 9.79 -12.04
N GLY A 408 -0.37 8.85 -11.21
CA GLY A 408 -1.24 7.74 -11.60
C GLY A 408 -2.59 8.23 -12.09
N SER A 409 -3.27 9.07 -11.30
CA SER A 409 -4.58 9.63 -11.65
C SER A 409 -4.52 10.53 -12.88
N SER A 410 -3.43 11.28 -13.06
CA SER A 410 -3.25 12.08 -14.28
C SER A 410 -3.11 11.18 -15.51
N LEU A 411 -2.34 10.11 -15.44
CA LEU A 411 -2.26 9.12 -16.52
C LEU A 411 -3.64 8.53 -16.81
N PHE A 412 -4.38 8.13 -15.78
CA PHE A 412 -5.69 7.51 -15.92
C PHE A 412 -6.71 8.45 -16.59
N TYR A 413 -6.94 9.65 -16.00
CA TYR A 413 -8.02 10.55 -16.42
C TYR A 413 -7.69 11.43 -17.63
N PHE A 414 -6.42 11.80 -17.84
CA PHE A 414 -6.05 12.68 -18.95
C PHE A 414 -5.52 11.95 -20.18
N VAL A 415 -5.04 10.71 -20.03
CA VAL A 415 -4.44 9.96 -21.14
C VAL A 415 -5.29 8.74 -21.47
N LEU A 416 -5.46 7.80 -20.55
CA LEU A 416 -6.03 6.49 -20.85
C LEU A 416 -7.53 6.56 -21.17
N ILE A 417 -8.33 7.22 -20.32
CA ILE A 417 -9.77 7.35 -20.53
C ILE A 417 -10.11 8.09 -21.82
N PRO A 418 -9.50 9.26 -22.17
CA PRO A 418 -9.79 9.94 -23.42
C PRO A 418 -9.40 9.16 -24.68
N GLN A 419 -8.44 8.22 -24.58
CA GLN A 419 -8.06 7.34 -25.66
C GLN A 419 -8.97 6.11 -25.83
N GLY A 420 -10.04 6.01 -25.03
CA GLY A 420 -10.98 4.89 -25.06
C GLY A 420 -10.47 3.61 -24.41
N VAL A 421 -9.40 3.70 -23.61
CA VAL A 421 -8.91 2.56 -22.83
C VAL A 421 -9.92 2.25 -21.72
N GLY A 422 -10.44 1.02 -21.67
CA GLY A 422 -11.41 0.61 -20.67
C GLY A 422 -10.83 0.69 -19.24
N ASP A 423 -11.71 0.87 -18.24
CA ASP A 423 -11.32 1.11 -16.83
C ASP A 423 -10.42 0.01 -16.25
N ILE A 424 -10.64 -1.26 -16.60
CA ILE A 424 -9.83 -2.39 -16.11
C ILE A 424 -8.39 -2.29 -16.63
N THR A 425 -8.25 -2.11 -17.95
CA THR A 425 -6.92 -1.99 -18.59
C THR A 425 -6.23 -0.68 -18.15
N GLY A 426 -6.99 0.41 -18.05
CA GLY A 426 -6.51 1.69 -17.53
C GLY A 426 -5.99 1.58 -16.09
N SER A 427 -6.73 0.86 -15.22
CA SER A 427 -6.30 0.58 -13.85
C SER A 427 -5.03 -0.27 -13.80
N ALA A 428 -4.89 -1.28 -14.67
CA ALA A 428 -3.68 -2.10 -14.78
C ALA A 428 -2.46 -1.25 -15.15
N LEU A 429 -2.54 -0.45 -16.22
CA LEU A 429 -1.44 0.40 -16.68
C LEU A 429 -1.07 1.46 -15.64
N THR A 430 -2.07 2.07 -15.00
CA THR A 430 -1.86 3.05 -13.93
C THR A 430 -1.17 2.43 -12.72
N SER A 431 -1.58 1.24 -12.31
CA SER A 431 -0.98 0.54 -11.17
C SER A 431 0.45 0.06 -11.46
N VAL A 432 0.77 -0.32 -12.70
CA VAL A 432 2.17 -0.57 -13.13
C VAL A 432 3.01 0.69 -12.93
N LEU A 433 2.51 1.86 -13.33
CA LEU A 433 3.20 3.14 -13.14
C LEU A 433 3.39 3.44 -11.64
N ILE A 434 2.35 3.26 -10.82
CA ILE A 434 2.41 3.49 -9.38
C ILE A 434 3.44 2.55 -8.72
N GLY A 435 3.44 1.27 -9.04
CA GLY A 435 4.42 0.29 -8.55
C GLY A 435 5.85 0.62 -8.97
N LEU A 436 6.03 1.06 -10.22
CA LEU A 436 7.33 1.47 -10.75
C LEU A 436 7.84 2.72 -10.03
N ILE A 437 7.01 3.76 -9.86
CA ILE A 437 7.36 4.97 -9.12
C ILE A 437 7.64 4.62 -7.64
N GLY A 438 6.80 3.79 -7.02
CA GLY A 438 6.97 3.30 -5.65
C GLY A 438 8.32 2.62 -5.46
N GLY A 439 8.70 1.71 -6.36
CA GLY A 439 9.98 1.04 -6.34
C GLY A 439 11.18 1.97 -6.51
N PHE A 440 11.10 2.97 -7.40
CA PHE A 440 12.19 3.94 -7.61
C PHE A 440 12.30 4.97 -6.49
N LEU A 441 11.17 5.57 -6.06
CA LEU A 441 11.18 6.59 -5.00
C LEU A 441 11.45 5.94 -3.63
N GLY A 442 10.94 4.72 -3.39
CA GLY A 442 11.24 3.96 -2.18
C GLY A 442 12.74 3.77 -1.97
N ARG A 443 13.47 3.37 -3.02
CA ARG A 443 14.93 3.26 -2.97
C ARG A 443 15.64 4.59 -2.79
N ARG A 444 15.17 5.64 -3.47
CA ARG A 444 15.82 6.94 -3.40
C ARG A 444 15.66 7.62 -2.04
N TYR A 445 14.51 7.46 -1.40
CA TYR A 445 14.18 8.14 -0.16
C TYR A 445 14.17 7.22 1.05
N LEU A 446 14.51 5.94 0.87
CA LEU A 446 14.53 4.90 1.90
C LEU A 446 13.18 4.78 2.61
N ILE A 447 12.10 4.82 1.82
CA ILE A 447 10.73 4.58 2.24
C ILE A 447 10.32 3.22 1.69
N PRO A 448 9.70 2.34 2.51
CA PRO A 448 9.18 1.07 1.99
C PRO A 448 8.26 1.28 0.79
N PRO A 449 8.52 0.64 -0.38
CA PRO A 449 7.70 0.79 -1.58
C PRO A 449 6.23 0.51 -1.34
N LEU A 450 5.94 -0.43 -0.43
CA LEU A 450 4.59 -0.78 -0.01
C LEU A 450 3.76 0.43 0.42
N ILE A 451 4.34 1.37 1.20
CA ILE A 451 3.64 2.58 1.65
C ILE A 451 3.20 3.43 0.46
N ILE A 452 4.10 3.60 -0.51
CA ILE A 452 3.87 4.44 -1.68
C ILE A 452 2.85 3.77 -2.61
N SER A 453 3.00 2.46 -2.85
CA SER A 453 2.14 1.70 -3.77
C SER A 453 0.73 1.57 -3.22
N ILE A 454 0.55 1.14 -1.97
CA ILE A 454 -0.78 0.96 -1.35
C ILE A 454 -1.52 2.31 -1.27
N ALA A 455 -0.86 3.35 -0.76
CA ALA A 455 -1.49 4.65 -0.69
C ALA A 455 -1.78 5.22 -2.09
N GLY A 456 -0.88 4.97 -3.05
CA GLY A 456 -1.03 5.45 -4.43
C GLY A 456 -2.21 4.85 -5.19
N ILE A 457 -2.56 3.59 -4.94
CA ILE A 457 -3.72 2.91 -5.58
C ILE A 457 -5.04 3.19 -4.87
N THR A 458 -5.04 3.78 -3.66
CA THR A 458 -6.25 4.02 -2.87
C THR A 458 -7.38 4.70 -3.66
N PRO A 459 -7.14 5.72 -4.51
CA PRO A 459 -8.19 6.37 -5.31
C PRO A 459 -8.84 5.46 -6.36
N LEU A 460 -8.18 4.37 -6.75
CA LEU A 460 -8.63 3.44 -7.79
C LEU A 460 -9.29 2.19 -7.22
N LEU A 461 -9.40 2.07 -5.90
CA LEU A 461 -9.98 0.89 -5.24
C LEU A 461 -11.44 0.69 -5.63
N PRO A 462 -11.86 -0.55 -5.95
CA PRO A 462 -13.21 -0.86 -6.45
C PRO A 462 -14.26 -0.98 -5.32
N GLY A 463 -14.15 -0.18 -4.24
CA GLY A 463 -15.04 -0.28 -3.07
C GLY A 463 -16.52 -0.06 -3.40
N SER A 464 -16.83 0.92 -4.25
CA SER A 464 -18.21 1.19 -4.68
C SER A 464 -18.79 0.06 -5.56
N ALA A 465 -17.95 -0.60 -6.36
CA ALA A 465 -18.40 -1.73 -7.19
C ALA A 465 -18.70 -2.97 -6.33
N ILE A 466 -17.86 -3.23 -5.30
CA ILE A 466 -18.12 -4.33 -4.35
C ILE A 466 -19.47 -4.09 -3.64
N TYR A 467 -19.68 -2.87 -3.13
CA TYR A 467 -20.93 -2.50 -2.48
C TYR A 467 -22.14 -2.70 -3.40
N ARG A 468 -22.13 -2.11 -4.62
CA ARG A 468 -23.23 -2.27 -5.59
C ARG A 468 -23.46 -3.72 -5.96
N GLY A 469 -22.40 -4.49 -6.06
CA GLY A 469 -22.48 -5.93 -6.35
C GLY A 469 -23.26 -6.68 -5.29
N LEU A 470 -22.91 -6.55 -4.03
CA LEU A 470 -23.60 -7.22 -2.93
C LEU A 470 -25.01 -6.66 -2.70
N TYR A 471 -25.18 -5.33 -2.81
CA TYR A 471 -26.49 -4.72 -2.71
C TYR A 471 -27.47 -5.24 -3.77
N GLY A 472 -27.02 -5.35 -5.04
CA GLY A 472 -27.82 -5.91 -6.13
C GLY A 472 -28.24 -7.36 -5.87
N LEU A 473 -27.33 -8.19 -5.33
CA LEU A 473 -27.64 -9.58 -4.97
C LEU A 473 -28.70 -9.69 -3.88
N LEU A 474 -28.70 -8.79 -2.90
CA LEU A 474 -29.65 -8.80 -1.78
C LEU A 474 -31.04 -8.24 -2.15
N HIS A 475 -31.15 -7.52 -3.28
CA HIS A 475 -32.40 -6.90 -3.73
C HIS A 475 -32.90 -7.55 -5.05
N ASP A 476 -32.69 -8.83 -5.23
CA ASP A 476 -33.16 -9.66 -6.38
C ASP A 476 -32.66 -9.17 -7.75
N GLN A 477 -31.66 -8.28 -7.78
CA GLN A 477 -31.00 -7.85 -9.01
C GLN A 477 -29.74 -8.68 -9.29
N ILE A 478 -29.91 -10.00 -9.41
CA ILE A 478 -28.80 -10.98 -9.46
C ILE A 478 -27.81 -10.66 -10.58
N LEU A 479 -28.28 -10.31 -11.78
CA LEU A 479 -27.42 -10.02 -12.92
C LEU A 479 -26.56 -8.78 -12.69
N VAL A 480 -27.16 -7.71 -12.16
CA VAL A 480 -26.47 -6.45 -11.84
C VAL A 480 -25.47 -6.67 -10.69
N GLY A 481 -25.89 -7.44 -9.68
CA GLY A 481 -25.04 -7.83 -8.55
C GLY A 481 -23.79 -8.57 -9.00
N PHE A 482 -23.97 -9.61 -9.79
CA PHE A 482 -22.88 -10.42 -10.31
C PHE A 482 -21.94 -9.64 -11.25
N SER A 483 -22.49 -8.80 -12.12
CA SER A 483 -21.72 -7.94 -13.01
C SER A 483 -20.80 -6.97 -12.22
N ASN A 484 -21.32 -6.29 -11.19
CA ASN A 484 -20.53 -5.37 -10.37
C ASN A 484 -19.45 -6.10 -9.54
N LEU A 485 -19.73 -7.30 -8.99
CA LEU A 485 -18.74 -8.10 -8.29
C LEU A 485 -17.62 -8.57 -9.23
N SER A 486 -17.98 -9.07 -10.41
CA SER A 486 -17.01 -9.48 -11.43
C SER A 486 -16.12 -8.31 -11.86
N TYR A 487 -16.71 -7.14 -12.05
CA TYR A 487 -15.99 -5.89 -12.36
C TYR A 487 -15.05 -5.48 -11.22
N ALA A 488 -15.48 -5.57 -9.96
CA ALA A 488 -14.65 -5.28 -8.80
C ALA A 488 -13.43 -6.23 -8.70
N ILE A 489 -13.64 -7.53 -8.92
CA ILE A 489 -12.58 -8.54 -8.93
C ILE A 489 -11.60 -8.26 -10.08
N ALA A 490 -12.10 -7.92 -11.27
CA ALA A 490 -11.26 -7.61 -12.43
C ALA A 490 -10.38 -6.37 -12.16
N ILE A 491 -10.94 -5.27 -11.60
CA ILE A 491 -10.15 -4.09 -11.21
C ILE A 491 -9.14 -4.43 -10.12
N ALA A 492 -9.54 -5.16 -9.08
CA ALA A 492 -8.63 -5.54 -8.01
C ALA A 492 -7.48 -6.42 -8.51
N THR A 493 -7.75 -7.32 -9.48
CA THR A 493 -6.72 -8.12 -10.16
C THR A 493 -5.79 -7.25 -10.99
N ALA A 494 -6.35 -6.29 -11.73
CA ALA A 494 -5.58 -5.32 -12.52
C ALA A 494 -4.65 -4.47 -11.64
N LEU A 495 -5.17 -3.93 -10.53
CA LEU A 495 -4.39 -3.14 -9.58
C LEU A 495 -3.29 -3.96 -8.91
N SER A 496 -3.61 -5.16 -8.43
CA SER A 496 -2.67 -6.04 -7.73
C SER A 496 -1.53 -6.49 -8.64
N SER A 497 -1.87 -7.03 -9.82
CA SER A 497 -0.89 -7.51 -10.78
C SER A 497 -0.03 -6.36 -11.33
N GLY A 498 -0.64 -5.20 -11.59
CA GLY A 498 0.06 -4.03 -12.06
C GLY A 498 1.09 -3.51 -11.05
N VAL A 499 0.73 -3.35 -9.78
CA VAL A 499 1.67 -2.95 -8.72
C VAL A 499 2.84 -3.94 -8.62
N VAL A 500 2.55 -5.24 -8.50
CA VAL A 500 3.59 -6.29 -8.40
C VAL A 500 4.53 -6.26 -9.61
N PHE A 501 3.97 -6.14 -10.81
CA PHE A 501 4.77 -6.06 -12.04
C PHE A 501 5.60 -4.78 -12.12
N GLY A 502 5.04 -3.62 -11.74
CA GLY A 502 5.75 -2.35 -11.69
C GLY A 502 6.92 -2.36 -10.70
N GLU A 503 6.71 -2.91 -9.50
CA GLU A 503 7.77 -3.09 -8.51
C GLU A 503 8.84 -4.08 -8.99
N TRP A 504 8.44 -5.19 -9.65
CA TRP A 504 9.36 -6.15 -10.25
C TRP A 504 10.26 -5.49 -11.30
N ILE A 505 9.67 -4.67 -12.19
CA ILE A 505 10.44 -3.88 -13.17
C ILE A 505 11.43 -2.97 -12.45
N ALA A 506 10.98 -2.22 -11.42
CA ALA A 506 11.84 -1.34 -10.64
C ALA A 506 13.01 -2.09 -9.98
N ARG A 507 12.77 -3.30 -9.49
CA ARG A 507 13.82 -4.20 -8.94
C ARG A 507 14.82 -4.64 -10.02
N ARG A 508 14.37 -4.87 -11.25
CA ARG A 508 15.22 -5.35 -12.36
C ARG A 508 16.16 -4.27 -12.91
N PHE A 509 15.66 -3.02 -13.03
CA PHE A 509 16.44 -1.93 -13.61
C PHE A 509 17.58 -1.40 -12.74
N ARG A 510 17.58 -1.65 -11.44
CA ARG A 510 18.55 -1.08 -10.48
C ARG A 510 19.36 -2.10 -9.69
N ARG A 511 19.68 -3.24 -10.26
CA ARG A 511 20.72 -4.11 -9.67
C ARG A 511 22.05 -3.37 -9.78
N PRO A 512 22.71 -3.00 -8.65
CA PRO A 512 24.02 -2.37 -8.73
C PRO A 512 25.00 -3.37 -9.37
N PRO A 513 25.82 -2.94 -10.35
CA PRO A 513 26.79 -3.83 -11.00
C PRO A 513 27.82 -4.46 -10.04
N SER A 514 28.00 -3.88 -8.87
CA SER A 514 28.88 -4.36 -7.81
C SER A 514 28.43 -5.68 -7.15
N LEU A 515 27.12 -6.03 -7.22
CA LEU A 515 26.59 -7.24 -6.57
C LEU A 515 27.09 -8.54 -7.23
N ASP A 516 27.39 -8.55 -8.52
CA ASP A 516 27.94 -9.74 -9.16
C ASP A 516 29.40 -10.02 -8.74
N HIS A 517 30.18 -8.96 -8.46
CA HIS A 517 31.53 -9.10 -7.91
C HIS A 517 31.48 -9.60 -6.46
N TYR A 518 30.55 -9.09 -5.66
CA TYR A 518 30.36 -9.46 -4.27
C TYR A 518 29.81 -10.91 -4.13
N ARG A 519 28.85 -11.31 -5.00
CA ARG A 519 28.37 -12.69 -5.08
C ARG A 519 29.46 -13.71 -5.44
N ARG A 520 30.40 -13.33 -6.31
CA ARG A 520 31.56 -14.18 -6.65
C ARG A 520 32.53 -14.29 -5.48
N PHE A 521 32.72 -13.20 -4.74
CA PHE A 521 33.60 -13.16 -3.58
C PHE A 521 33.05 -13.97 -2.40
N THR A 522 31.78 -13.81 -2.05
CA THR A 522 31.13 -14.58 -0.99
C THR A 522 30.97 -16.06 -1.34
N ARG A 523 30.65 -16.41 -2.58
CA ARG A 523 30.67 -17.81 -3.03
C ARG A 523 32.06 -18.45 -2.91
N LYS A 524 33.11 -17.70 -3.17
CA LYS A 524 34.49 -18.16 -2.95
C LYS A 524 34.80 -18.37 -1.46
N LEU A 525 34.40 -17.42 -0.59
CA LEU A 525 34.58 -17.51 0.85
C LEU A 525 33.83 -18.69 1.48
N VAL A 526 32.56 -18.86 1.14
CA VAL A 526 31.72 -19.97 1.62
C VAL A 526 32.28 -21.32 1.12
N ARG A 527 32.72 -21.39 -0.15
CA ARG A 527 33.33 -22.60 -0.70
C ARG A 527 34.68 -22.93 -0.03
N ASN A 528 35.50 -21.93 0.30
CA ASN A 528 36.76 -22.11 0.98
C ASN A 528 36.59 -22.49 2.45
N ARG A 529 35.57 -21.93 3.15
CA ARG A 529 35.21 -22.35 4.51
C ARG A 529 34.69 -23.79 4.54
N ARG A 530 33.79 -24.17 3.62
CA ARG A 530 33.37 -25.58 3.48
C ARG A 530 34.57 -26.51 3.26
N LYS A 531 35.50 -26.17 2.36
CA LYS A 531 36.70 -26.97 2.13
C LYS A 531 37.61 -27.07 3.36
N LYS A 532 37.73 -26.01 4.18
CA LYS A 532 38.47 -26.06 5.45
C LYS A 532 37.80 -26.96 6.47
N ILE A 533 36.49 -26.87 6.63
CA ILE A 533 35.71 -27.73 7.53
C ILE A 533 35.79 -29.18 7.10
N TYR A 534 35.61 -29.49 5.81
CA TYR A 534 35.78 -30.86 5.30
C TYR A 534 37.20 -31.41 5.49
N LYS A 535 38.25 -30.56 5.35
CA LYS A 535 39.62 -30.97 5.64
C LYS A 535 39.89 -31.21 7.14
N GLN A 536 39.27 -30.45 8.02
CA GLN A 536 39.37 -30.65 9.47
C GLN A 536 38.65 -31.92 9.92
N ILE A 537 37.48 -32.20 9.36
CA ILE A 537 36.74 -33.45 9.62
C ILE A 537 37.51 -34.67 9.06
N ALA A 538 38.11 -34.57 7.88
CA ALA A 538 38.90 -35.66 7.28
C ALA A 538 40.27 -35.87 7.94
N ALA A 539 40.76 -34.89 8.70
CA ALA A 539 42.05 -35.01 9.42
C ALA A 539 41.87 -35.40 10.89
N GLY A 540 40.63 -35.50 11.37
CA GLY A 540 40.27 -35.95 12.73
C GLY A 540 39.74 -37.39 12.80
N ASN A 541 39.83 -38.15 11.70
CA ASN A 541 39.58 -39.61 11.67
C ASN A 541 40.89 -40.37 11.52
#